data_9616c9aa421934d999d4001c2c30994b
#
_entry.id   9616c9aa421934d999d4001c2c30994b
#
_cell.length_a   1.000
_cell.length_b   1.000
_cell.length_c   1.000
_cell.angle_alpha   90.00
_cell.angle_beta   90.00
_cell.angle_gamma   90.00
#
_symmetry.space_group_name_H-M   'P 1'
#
loop_
_entity.id
_entity.type
_entity.pdbx_description
1 polymer ?
#
loop_
_entity_poly.entity_id
_entity_poly.type
_entity_poly.pdbx_seq_one_letter_code
_entity_poly.pdbx_strand_id
1 'polypeptide(L)'
;MLTILKNKTDLEIKNVICFYVGVSLKLHTADEVKNMKEEDWSYQDYLISSCAKHKYNLFFCNKETVCFSYINNTINIDDDLNDVHISLNKKNTHNTIIFQGQSNDNCGSNYEALMRAFEYMGFFMLNTIDEIKIASDKYLSANLLASKNIPQPKYCLITKDVMSNHDKRHANTSELFWKLIDSIYEENNISIDSFDKENPANKYVCKILGGSLGIGVFICTRDEIESILQTMFSIDPNAEFIIQEFKENTGDIRVHLLSVDGMNYEVLACMKRNKIKGDFRSNVSLGATTDMYKLNDAQHEIVMKTAAASGCRWVGVDLMECADGSNVVIEYNSSPGVQGISKEIKKNMFDIVFEKIDSYIKKYAKYKGAGNNSLKEKRNCYTEYNRDVVDTLRKEWYSLSDTRQKILEKCLDIQPGMYYEPHGKDSPETGLDCSGLVKYVYREVTGKILPSMCAKYFTSFKDDEYEQIDKKDLLPGDIGVKNESTILNHCGIYAGDNKWFEENIMYGMQLTDYNEFKYFFRVKDIDV
;
A
#
# COMPACT_ATOMS: atom_id res chain seq x y z
N MET A 1 -14.25 -20.11 -24.37
CA MET A 1 -15.30 -19.66 -23.43
C MET A 1 -14.75 -19.87 -22.03
N LEU A 2 -14.03 -18.89 -21.53
CA LEU A 2 -13.46 -18.90 -20.18
C LEU A 2 -14.53 -18.42 -19.20
N THR A 3 -15.43 -19.31 -18.82
CA THR A 3 -16.40 -19.02 -17.75
C THR A 3 -15.64 -19.07 -16.43
N ILE A 4 -15.08 -17.95 -16.08
CA ILE A 4 -14.43 -17.74 -14.83
C ILE A 4 -15.52 -17.80 -13.75
N LEU A 5 -15.36 -18.69 -12.80
CA LEU A 5 -16.19 -18.98 -11.64
C LEU A 5 -17.42 -18.05 -11.46
N LYS A 6 -18.56 -18.41 -12.04
CA LYS A 6 -19.87 -17.83 -11.68
C LYS A 6 -20.53 -18.78 -10.68
N ASN A 7 -20.43 -18.48 -9.41
CA ASN A 7 -21.20 -19.19 -8.41
C ASN A 7 -22.66 -18.72 -8.42
N LYS A 8 -23.57 -19.63 -8.78
CA LYS A 8 -25.02 -19.37 -8.79
C LYS A 8 -25.63 -19.59 -7.40
N THR A 9 -25.43 -18.68 -6.48
CA THR A 9 -26.31 -18.65 -5.28
C THR A 9 -26.41 -17.21 -4.78
N ASP A 10 -27.63 -16.76 -4.59
CA ASP A 10 -28.01 -15.44 -4.14
C ASP A 10 -27.40 -15.04 -2.80
N LEU A 11 -27.12 -13.73 -2.68
CA LEU A 11 -26.79 -13.00 -1.47
C LEU A 11 -25.34 -13.20 -0.97
N GLU A 12 -24.53 -12.17 -1.16
CA GLU A 12 -23.14 -11.97 -0.71
C GLU A 12 -22.02 -12.62 -1.54
N ILE A 13 -22.21 -12.76 -2.85
CA ILE A 13 -21.10 -13.19 -3.71
C ILE A 13 -20.11 -12.06 -3.81
N LYS A 14 -18.89 -12.30 -3.31
CA LYS A 14 -17.78 -11.40 -3.47
C LYS A 14 -17.17 -11.56 -4.86
N ASN A 15 -16.77 -10.44 -5.46
CA ASN A 15 -16.13 -10.42 -6.76
C ASN A 15 -14.66 -10.05 -6.59
N VAL A 16 -13.81 -10.66 -7.39
CA VAL A 16 -12.41 -10.26 -7.57
C VAL A 16 -12.22 -9.91 -9.04
N ILE A 17 -11.76 -8.71 -9.31
CA ILE A 17 -11.38 -8.26 -10.64
C ILE A 17 -9.87 -8.15 -10.66
N CYS A 18 -9.22 -9.01 -11.42
CA CYS A 18 -7.78 -9.08 -11.55
C CYS A 18 -7.34 -8.54 -12.91
N PHE A 19 -6.54 -7.49 -12.89
CA PHE A 19 -5.93 -6.92 -14.09
C PHE A 19 -4.55 -7.51 -14.33
N TYR A 20 -4.26 -7.91 -15.58
CA TYR A 20 -2.99 -8.50 -15.97
C TYR A 20 -2.56 -8.01 -17.37
N VAL A 21 -1.32 -8.30 -17.77
CA VAL A 21 -0.79 -8.02 -19.11
C VAL A 21 -0.42 -9.32 -19.80
N GLY A 22 -0.68 -9.41 -21.10
CA GLY A 22 -0.22 -10.47 -21.99
C GLY A 22 -1.36 -11.19 -22.71
N VAL A 23 -1.28 -11.19 -24.03
CA VAL A 23 -2.26 -11.82 -24.93
C VAL A 23 -2.17 -13.34 -24.92
N SER A 24 -1.10 -13.91 -24.36
CA SER A 24 -0.78 -15.35 -24.47
C SER A 24 -0.90 -16.14 -23.17
N LEU A 25 -1.42 -15.55 -22.10
CA LEU A 25 -1.65 -16.30 -20.88
C LEU A 25 -2.81 -17.28 -21.06
N LYS A 26 -2.48 -18.57 -21.15
CA LYS A 26 -3.46 -19.63 -21.05
C LYS A 26 -3.98 -19.65 -19.61
N LEU A 27 -5.13 -19.06 -19.39
CA LEU A 27 -5.82 -19.15 -18.11
C LEU A 27 -6.47 -20.54 -18.00
N HIS A 28 -6.20 -21.24 -16.90
CA HIS A 28 -6.84 -22.51 -16.61
C HIS A 28 -8.21 -22.29 -15.97
N THR A 29 -9.10 -23.26 -16.13
CA THR A 29 -10.35 -23.32 -15.36
C THR A 29 -10.06 -23.82 -13.94
N ALA A 30 -10.99 -23.58 -13.00
CA ALA A 30 -10.86 -24.09 -11.65
C ALA A 30 -10.76 -25.62 -11.56
N ASP A 31 -11.45 -26.34 -12.47
CA ASP A 31 -11.37 -27.81 -12.56
C ASP A 31 -10.01 -28.27 -13.09
N GLU A 32 -9.43 -27.55 -14.06
CA GLU A 32 -8.08 -27.83 -14.53
C GLU A 32 -7.07 -27.61 -13.40
N VAL A 33 -7.11 -26.46 -12.73
CA VAL A 33 -6.22 -26.14 -11.60
C VAL A 33 -6.31 -27.18 -10.50
N LYS A 34 -7.53 -27.64 -10.16
CA LYS A 34 -7.75 -28.67 -9.13
C LYS A 34 -7.08 -30.01 -9.49
N ASN A 35 -6.91 -30.31 -10.77
CA ASN A 35 -6.29 -31.53 -11.25
C ASN A 35 -4.79 -31.39 -11.55
N MET A 36 -4.24 -30.18 -11.49
CA MET A 36 -2.82 -29.92 -11.66
C MET A 36 -2.06 -30.15 -10.36
N LYS A 37 -0.77 -30.44 -10.47
CA LYS A 37 0.13 -30.39 -9.30
C LYS A 37 0.44 -28.94 -8.95
N GLU A 38 0.46 -28.63 -7.67
CA GLU A 38 0.75 -27.26 -7.20
C GLU A 38 2.12 -26.74 -7.65
N GLU A 39 3.08 -27.64 -7.86
CA GLU A 39 4.42 -27.27 -8.38
C GLU A 39 4.38 -26.66 -9.80
N ASP A 40 3.32 -26.96 -10.57
CA ASP A 40 3.10 -26.48 -11.93
C ASP A 40 2.22 -25.22 -11.99
N TRP A 41 1.74 -24.75 -10.85
CA TRP A 41 0.82 -23.62 -10.79
C TRP A 41 1.51 -22.31 -11.15
N SER A 42 0.89 -21.58 -12.06
CA SER A 42 1.20 -20.16 -12.31
C SER A 42 0.66 -19.28 -11.19
N TYR A 43 1.03 -18.00 -11.21
CA TYR A 43 0.47 -16.99 -10.31
C TYR A 43 -1.07 -16.94 -10.37
N GLN A 44 -1.61 -17.02 -11.60
CA GLN A 44 -3.05 -17.01 -11.83
C GLN A 44 -3.73 -18.26 -11.28
N ASP A 45 -3.08 -19.41 -11.33
CA ASP A 45 -3.63 -20.67 -10.80
C ASP A 45 -3.79 -20.63 -9.28
N TYR A 46 -2.83 -20.02 -8.57
CA TYR A 46 -2.96 -19.75 -7.14
C TYR A 46 -4.17 -18.87 -6.84
N LEU A 47 -4.42 -17.83 -7.63
CA LEU A 47 -5.57 -16.94 -7.48
C LEU A 47 -6.89 -17.68 -7.80
N ILE A 48 -6.94 -18.44 -8.90
CA ILE A 48 -8.11 -19.25 -9.31
C ILE A 48 -8.48 -20.25 -8.20
N SER A 49 -7.49 -20.98 -7.69
CA SER A 49 -7.69 -21.96 -6.61
C SER A 49 -8.26 -21.29 -5.36
N SER A 50 -7.72 -20.15 -4.97
CA SER A 50 -8.17 -19.42 -3.79
C SER A 50 -9.57 -18.84 -3.96
N CYS A 51 -9.86 -18.23 -5.12
CA CYS A 51 -11.21 -17.73 -5.41
C CYS A 51 -12.27 -18.85 -5.40
N ALA A 52 -11.92 -20.02 -5.95
CA ALA A 52 -12.80 -21.19 -5.91
C ALA A 52 -13.09 -21.64 -4.47
N LYS A 53 -12.06 -21.75 -3.63
CA LYS A 53 -12.17 -22.13 -2.22
C LYS A 53 -13.01 -21.14 -1.42
N HIS A 54 -12.82 -19.85 -1.62
CA HIS A 54 -13.53 -18.79 -0.92
C HIS A 54 -14.88 -18.41 -1.56
N LYS A 55 -15.25 -19.09 -2.64
CA LYS A 55 -16.51 -18.86 -3.40
C LYS A 55 -16.63 -17.44 -3.95
N TYR A 56 -15.53 -16.89 -4.44
CA TYR A 56 -15.51 -15.60 -5.13
C TYR A 56 -15.77 -15.79 -6.63
N ASN A 57 -16.46 -14.83 -7.24
CA ASN A 57 -16.40 -14.67 -8.67
C ASN A 57 -15.07 -14.04 -9.03
N LEU A 58 -14.39 -14.57 -10.02
CA LEU A 58 -13.12 -14.05 -10.51
C LEU A 58 -13.27 -13.59 -11.96
N PHE A 59 -12.86 -12.36 -12.22
CA PHE A 59 -12.81 -11.77 -13.54
C PHE A 59 -11.38 -11.36 -13.85
N PHE A 60 -10.83 -11.90 -14.93
CA PHE A 60 -9.55 -11.45 -15.46
C PHE A 60 -9.78 -10.42 -16.56
N CYS A 61 -9.14 -9.26 -16.45
CA CYS A 61 -9.17 -8.22 -17.46
C CYS A 61 -7.74 -7.94 -17.94
N ASN A 62 -7.54 -7.90 -19.25
CA ASN A 62 -6.26 -7.53 -19.80
C ASN A 62 -6.14 -5.99 -19.84
N LYS A 63 -5.08 -5.45 -19.23
CA LYS A 63 -4.82 -4.01 -19.17
C LYS A 63 -4.72 -3.33 -20.54
N GLU A 64 -4.30 -4.10 -21.57
CA GLU A 64 -4.07 -3.57 -22.92
C GLU A 64 -5.35 -3.51 -23.75
N THR A 65 -6.31 -4.43 -23.49
CA THR A 65 -7.54 -4.57 -24.30
C THR A 65 -8.79 -4.12 -23.57
N VAL A 66 -8.75 -3.97 -22.25
CA VAL A 66 -9.92 -3.56 -21.47
C VAL A 66 -10.41 -2.17 -21.87
N CYS A 67 -11.70 -2.09 -22.16
CA CYS A 67 -12.41 -0.85 -22.37
C CYS A 67 -13.35 -0.60 -21.20
N PHE A 68 -13.65 0.67 -20.93
CA PHE A 68 -14.63 1.02 -19.92
C PHE A 68 -15.42 2.26 -20.30
N SER A 69 -16.61 2.37 -19.75
CA SER A 69 -17.40 3.59 -19.77
C SER A 69 -17.94 3.89 -18.38
N TYR A 70 -18.08 5.18 -18.06
CA TYR A 70 -18.68 5.64 -16.81
C TYR A 70 -19.98 6.38 -17.15
N ILE A 71 -21.11 5.70 -16.96
CA ILE A 71 -22.44 6.19 -17.35
C ILE A 71 -23.39 6.00 -16.17
N ASN A 72 -24.09 7.08 -15.77
CA ASN A 72 -25.09 7.04 -14.70
C ASN A 72 -24.57 6.43 -13.39
N ASN A 73 -23.39 6.86 -12.95
CA ASN A 73 -22.71 6.33 -11.76
C ASN A 73 -22.44 4.81 -11.80
N THR A 74 -22.25 4.27 -13.00
CA THR A 74 -21.93 2.87 -13.25
C THR A 74 -20.68 2.79 -14.12
N ILE A 75 -19.70 2.01 -13.70
CA ILE A 75 -18.54 1.62 -14.48
C ILE A 75 -18.94 0.34 -15.25
N ASN A 76 -18.98 0.42 -16.57
CA ASN A 76 -19.13 -0.74 -17.43
C ASN A 76 -17.74 -1.12 -17.94
N ILE A 77 -17.38 -2.37 -17.79
CA ILE A 77 -16.08 -2.92 -18.19
C ILE A 77 -16.34 -3.96 -19.26
N ASP A 78 -15.64 -3.80 -20.37
CA ASP A 78 -15.69 -4.70 -21.50
C ASP A 78 -14.26 -5.13 -21.87
N ASP A 79 -14.02 -6.43 -21.86
CA ASP A 79 -12.79 -7.05 -22.33
C ASP A 79 -13.13 -8.27 -23.18
N ASP A 80 -13.26 -8.03 -24.47
CA ASP A 80 -13.64 -9.06 -25.45
C ASP A 80 -12.64 -10.22 -25.51
N LEU A 81 -11.37 -9.97 -25.20
CA LEU A 81 -10.34 -11.00 -25.18
C LEU A 81 -10.64 -12.07 -24.11
N ASN A 82 -11.19 -11.65 -22.98
CA ASN A 82 -11.47 -12.52 -21.85
C ASN A 82 -12.97 -12.80 -21.65
N ASP A 83 -13.83 -12.37 -22.56
CA ASP A 83 -15.30 -12.51 -22.46
C ASP A 83 -15.83 -11.91 -21.14
N VAL A 84 -15.32 -10.74 -20.76
CA VAL A 84 -15.72 -10.03 -19.54
C VAL A 84 -16.58 -8.84 -19.90
N HIS A 85 -17.85 -8.87 -19.48
CA HIS A 85 -18.81 -7.79 -19.62
C HIS A 85 -19.51 -7.58 -18.27
N ILE A 86 -19.06 -6.59 -17.52
CA ILE A 86 -19.57 -6.35 -16.16
C ILE A 86 -19.91 -4.87 -15.94
N SER A 87 -20.93 -4.64 -15.15
CA SER A 87 -21.37 -3.31 -14.76
C SER A 87 -21.32 -3.18 -13.23
N LEU A 88 -20.61 -2.20 -12.73
CA LEU A 88 -20.34 -1.98 -11.32
C LEU A 88 -20.76 -0.56 -10.91
N ASN A 89 -21.41 -0.44 -9.76
CA ASN A 89 -21.81 0.83 -9.17
C ASN A 89 -21.52 0.86 -7.66
N LYS A 90 -21.88 1.94 -6.97
CA LYS A 90 -21.64 2.07 -5.52
C LYS A 90 -22.18 0.91 -4.67
N LYS A 91 -23.20 0.19 -5.13
CA LYS A 91 -23.69 -1.01 -4.39
C LYS A 91 -22.73 -2.18 -4.43
N ASN A 92 -21.80 -2.18 -5.38
CA ASN A 92 -20.81 -3.24 -5.54
C ASN A 92 -19.50 -2.98 -4.77
N THR A 93 -19.29 -1.80 -4.22
CA THR A 93 -18.03 -1.44 -3.55
C THR A 93 -17.73 -2.31 -2.34
N HIS A 94 -18.76 -2.81 -1.66
CA HIS A 94 -18.60 -3.62 -0.45
C HIS A 94 -18.36 -5.11 -0.74
N ASN A 95 -18.56 -5.56 -1.97
CA ASN A 95 -18.44 -6.97 -2.35
C ASN A 95 -17.49 -7.21 -3.53
N THR A 96 -16.72 -6.21 -3.93
CA THR A 96 -15.80 -6.31 -5.05
C THR A 96 -14.40 -5.85 -4.65
N ILE A 97 -13.42 -6.72 -4.88
CA ILE A 97 -12.00 -6.46 -4.68
C ILE A 97 -11.38 -6.17 -6.05
N ILE A 98 -10.73 -5.04 -6.18
CA ILE A 98 -9.95 -4.68 -7.37
C ILE A 98 -8.48 -5.03 -7.10
N PHE A 99 -7.86 -5.73 -8.01
CA PHE A 99 -6.54 -6.28 -7.82
C PHE A 99 -5.70 -6.19 -9.10
N GLN A 100 -4.44 -5.77 -8.97
CA GLN A 100 -3.48 -5.89 -10.04
C GLN A 100 -2.70 -7.20 -9.88
N GLY A 101 -2.83 -8.09 -10.84
CA GLY A 101 -2.01 -9.30 -10.92
C GLY A 101 -0.54 -8.98 -11.19
N GLN A 102 0.30 -9.99 -11.06
CA GLN A 102 1.72 -9.86 -11.37
C GLN A 102 1.90 -9.47 -12.85
N SER A 103 2.31 -8.26 -13.10
CA SER A 103 2.60 -7.75 -14.44
C SER A 103 3.60 -6.61 -14.35
N ASN A 104 4.47 -6.56 -15.33
CA ASN A 104 5.37 -5.43 -15.51
C ASN A 104 4.60 -4.33 -16.25
N ASP A 105 4.53 -3.29 -15.69
CA ASP A 105 4.63 -1.98 -15.90
C ASP A 105 3.81 -1.06 -16.74
N ASN A 106 4.04 -0.53 -17.73
CA ASN A 106 3.46 0.67 -18.34
C ASN A 106 1.96 0.49 -18.65
N CYS A 107 1.17 0.88 -17.67
CA CYS A 107 -0.29 0.93 -17.79
C CYS A 107 -0.64 2.02 -18.80
N GLY A 108 -1.28 1.66 -19.90
CA GLY A 108 -1.85 2.65 -20.82
C GLY A 108 -2.80 3.60 -20.09
N SER A 109 -2.96 4.81 -20.60
CA SER A 109 -3.83 5.85 -20.02
C SER A 109 -5.26 5.36 -19.71
N ASN A 110 -5.75 4.42 -20.49
CA ASN A 110 -7.08 3.82 -20.32
C ASN A 110 -7.19 3.00 -19.03
N TYR A 111 -6.18 2.18 -18.75
CA TYR A 111 -6.13 1.40 -17.52
C TYR A 111 -5.99 2.30 -16.28
N GLU A 112 -5.13 3.32 -16.35
CA GLU A 112 -5.00 4.29 -15.26
C GLU A 112 -6.33 4.99 -14.97
N ALA A 113 -7.02 5.45 -16.01
CA ALA A 113 -8.31 6.10 -15.86
C ALA A 113 -9.37 5.18 -15.23
N LEU A 114 -9.36 3.88 -15.60
CA LEU A 114 -10.24 2.89 -15.00
C LEU A 114 -9.94 2.66 -13.52
N MET A 115 -8.67 2.53 -13.16
CA MET A 115 -8.26 2.37 -11.76
C MET A 115 -8.66 3.60 -10.91
N ARG A 116 -8.48 4.81 -11.45
CA ARG A 116 -8.97 6.04 -10.83
C ARG A 116 -10.49 6.06 -10.65
N ALA A 117 -11.24 5.57 -11.63
CA ALA A 117 -12.69 5.49 -11.51
C ALA A 117 -13.11 4.56 -10.36
N PHE A 118 -12.42 3.44 -10.14
CA PHE A 118 -12.64 2.57 -8.99
C PHE A 118 -12.31 3.26 -7.67
N GLU A 119 -11.19 3.98 -7.60
CA GLU A 119 -10.80 4.77 -6.42
C GLU A 119 -11.86 5.79 -6.07
N TYR A 120 -12.29 6.60 -7.03
CA TYR A 120 -13.32 7.63 -6.83
C TYR A 120 -14.69 7.07 -6.44
N MET A 121 -15.00 5.86 -6.85
CA MET A 121 -16.23 5.18 -6.42
C MET A 121 -16.11 4.50 -5.05
N GLY A 122 -14.90 4.40 -4.49
CA GLY A 122 -14.65 3.78 -3.19
C GLY A 122 -14.63 2.25 -3.21
N PHE A 123 -14.18 1.64 -4.32
CA PHE A 123 -13.95 0.20 -4.36
C PHE A 123 -12.76 -0.19 -3.48
N PHE A 124 -12.81 -1.41 -2.94
CA PHE A 124 -11.67 -1.96 -2.23
C PHE A 124 -10.58 -2.36 -3.22
N MET A 125 -9.46 -1.69 -3.16
CA MET A 125 -8.32 -1.94 -4.01
C MET A 125 -7.18 -2.57 -3.22
N LEU A 126 -6.67 -3.70 -3.69
CA LEU A 126 -5.39 -4.24 -3.23
C LEU A 126 -4.25 -3.54 -3.99
N ASN A 127 -4.10 -2.31 -3.73
CA ASN A 127 -3.23 -1.23 -4.13
C ASN A 127 -3.87 -0.29 -5.14
N THR A 128 -3.72 1.00 -4.87
CA THR A 128 -4.16 2.09 -5.73
C THR A 128 -3.20 2.28 -6.89
N ILE A 129 -3.62 3.03 -7.90
CA ILE A 129 -2.77 3.25 -9.09
C ILE A 129 -1.49 4.03 -8.75
N ASP A 130 -1.54 4.97 -7.80
CA ASP A 130 -0.36 5.74 -7.40
C ASP A 130 0.66 4.86 -6.66
N GLU A 131 0.20 4.01 -5.76
CA GLU A 131 1.03 3.02 -5.07
C GLU A 131 1.71 2.06 -6.05
N ILE A 132 0.95 1.59 -7.06
CA ILE A 132 1.46 0.72 -8.11
C ILE A 132 2.53 1.44 -8.94
N LYS A 133 2.29 2.68 -9.36
CA LYS A 133 3.22 3.48 -10.16
C LYS A 133 4.53 3.73 -9.41
N ILE A 134 4.44 4.13 -8.14
CA ILE A 134 5.65 4.37 -7.33
C ILE A 134 6.42 3.08 -7.11
N ALA A 135 5.73 1.96 -6.83
CA ALA A 135 6.38 0.67 -6.62
C ALA A 135 7.04 0.12 -7.90
N SER A 136 6.48 0.41 -9.07
CA SER A 136 7.00 -0.03 -10.36
C SER A 136 8.24 0.76 -10.80
N ASP A 137 8.40 1.98 -10.32
CA ASP A 137 9.55 2.84 -10.63
C ASP A 137 10.60 2.74 -9.52
N LYS A 138 11.74 2.12 -9.84
CA LYS A 138 12.83 1.89 -8.86
C LYS A 138 13.41 3.18 -8.29
N TYR A 139 13.39 4.27 -9.07
CA TYR A 139 13.94 5.54 -8.61
C TYR A 139 12.92 6.30 -7.73
N LEU A 140 11.64 6.31 -8.12
CA LEU A 140 10.59 6.91 -7.29
C LEU A 140 10.45 6.17 -5.96
N SER A 141 10.48 4.83 -5.98
CA SER A 141 10.43 4.02 -4.76
C SER A 141 11.64 4.27 -3.87
N ALA A 142 12.85 4.35 -4.43
CA ALA A 142 14.06 4.67 -3.66
C ALA A 142 13.98 6.09 -3.04
N ASN A 143 13.51 7.09 -3.79
CA ASN A 143 13.29 8.45 -3.26
C ASN A 143 12.27 8.46 -2.12
N LEU A 144 11.18 7.69 -2.24
CA LEU A 144 10.20 7.57 -1.17
C LEU A 144 10.83 6.97 0.10
N LEU A 145 11.58 5.88 -0.03
CA LEU A 145 12.25 5.24 1.10
C LEU A 145 13.28 6.19 1.76
N ALA A 146 14.08 6.91 0.94
CA ALA A 146 15.03 7.90 1.44
C ALA A 146 14.33 9.02 2.23
N SER A 147 13.20 9.54 1.73
CA SER A 147 12.42 10.59 2.39
C SER A 147 11.88 10.16 3.77
N LYS A 148 11.82 8.85 4.03
CA LYS A 148 11.37 8.25 5.30
C LYS A 148 12.52 7.72 6.16
N ASN A 149 13.76 7.99 5.79
CA ASN A 149 14.96 7.48 6.45
C ASN A 149 14.97 5.95 6.59
N ILE A 150 14.43 5.23 5.57
CA ILE A 150 14.47 3.78 5.52
C ILE A 150 15.82 3.36 4.97
N PRO A 151 16.57 2.46 5.65
CA PRO A 151 17.86 2.01 5.18
C PRO A 151 17.78 1.35 3.81
N GLN A 152 18.57 1.83 2.87
CA GLN A 152 18.69 1.29 1.51
C GLN A 152 20.10 1.55 0.97
N PRO A 153 20.54 0.85 -0.10
CA PRO A 153 21.80 1.18 -0.75
C PRO A 153 21.79 2.63 -1.25
N LYS A 154 22.89 3.34 -1.13
CA LYS A 154 23.05 4.67 -1.75
C LYS A 154 22.87 4.56 -3.26
N TYR A 155 22.31 5.58 -3.89
CA TYR A 155 21.96 5.51 -5.32
C TYR A 155 22.00 6.87 -6.00
N CYS A 156 22.15 6.84 -7.32
CA CYS A 156 21.91 7.97 -8.21
C CYS A 156 21.17 7.55 -9.49
N LEU A 157 20.55 8.51 -10.16
CA LEU A 157 19.90 8.32 -11.47
C LEU A 157 20.84 8.78 -12.58
N ILE A 158 21.04 7.94 -13.58
CA ILE A 158 21.82 8.25 -14.77
C ILE A 158 20.93 8.14 -16.01
N THR A 159 20.82 9.25 -16.72
CA THR A 159 20.21 9.35 -18.05
C THR A 159 21.29 9.64 -19.07
N LYS A 160 20.95 9.52 -20.35
CA LYS A 160 21.87 9.89 -21.44
C LYS A 160 22.33 11.34 -21.33
N ASP A 161 21.43 12.26 -20.94
CA ASP A 161 21.76 13.68 -20.81
C ASP A 161 22.74 13.95 -19.66
N VAL A 162 22.58 13.23 -18.54
CA VAL A 162 23.52 13.31 -17.40
C VAL A 162 24.90 12.83 -17.83
N MET A 163 24.97 11.77 -18.64
CA MET A 163 26.23 11.21 -19.10
C MET A 163 26.90 12.03 -20.19
N SER A 164 26.12 12.70 -21.04
CA SER A 164 26.61 13.42 -22.20
C SER A 164 27.20 14.78 -21.80
N ASN A 165 28.38 15.11 -22.34
CA ASN A 165 28.89 16.45 -22.26
C ASN A 165 28.23 17.28 -23.37
N HIS A 166 27.44 18.29 -23.00
CA HIS A 166 26.82 19.23 -23.96
C HIS A 166 27.82 20.14 -24.69
N ASP A 167 29.08 20.21 -24.25
CA ASP A 167 30.12 20.88 -25.01
C ASP A 167 30.61 19.97 -26.15
N LYS A 168 30.01 20.15 -27.31
CA LYS A 168 30.29 19.36 -28.53
C LYS A 168 31.77 19.35 -28.98
N ARG A 169 32.64 20.09 -28.31
CA ARG A 169 34.09 20.15 -28.62
C ARG A 169 34.89 19.02 -27.94
N HIS A 170 34.31 18.31 -26.97
CA HIS A 170 34.97 17.22 -26.28
C HIS A 170 34.03 16.01 -26.21
N ALA A 171 34.48 14.87 -26.74
CA ALA A 171 33.74 13.60 -26.71
C ALA A 171 33.76 12.90 -25.33
N ASN A 172 34.04 13.65 -24.28
CA ASN A 172 34.22 13.11 -22.95
C ASN A 172 32.91 13.10 -22.18
N THR A 173 32.76 12.11 -21.34
CA THR A 173 31.68 11.97 -20.33
C THR A 173 31.66 13.22 -19.43
N SER A 174 30.47 13.64 -19.03
CA SER A 174 30.32 14.86 -18.24
C SER A 174 30.94 14.72 -16.84
N GLU A 175 31.47 15.83 -16.31
CA GLU A 175 31.93 15.88 -14.91
C GLU A 175 30.80 15.57 -13.91
N LEU A 176 29.56 15.91 -14.28
CA LEU A 176 28.37 15.61 -13.46
C LEU A 176 28.17 14.11 -13.29
N PHE A 177 28.37 13.33 -14.37
CA PHE A 177 28.29 11.87 -14.30
C PHE A 177 29.26 11.31 -13.24
N TRP A 178 30.55 11.71 -13.34
CA TRP A 178 31.55 11.21 -12.39
C TRP A 178 31.27 11.68 -10.97
N LYS A 179 30.87 12.92 -10.79
CA LYS A 179 30.46 13.42 -9.48
C LYS A 179 29.33 12.60 -8.84
N LEU A 180 28.32 12.21 -9.63
CA LEU A 180 27.22 11.37 -9.13
C LEU A 180 27.69 9.95 -8.79
N ILE A 181 28.51 9.34 -9.64
CA ILE A 181 29.05 7.98 -9.41
C ILE A 181 29.93 7.97 -8.15
N ASP A 182 30.83 8.92 -8.02
CA ASP A 182 31.78 8.98 -6.90
C ASP A 182 31.05 9.28 -5.58
N SER A 183 29.99 10.09 -5.59
CA SER A 183 29.20 10.43 -4.38
C SER A 183 28.57 9.22 -3.68
N ILE A 184 28.40 8.10 -4.38
CA ILE A 184 27.87 6.84 -3.78
C ILE A 184 28.80 6.32 -2.66
N TYR A 185 30.13 6.55 -2.78
CA TYR A 185 31.13 6.05 -1.83
C TYR A 185 31.90 7.14 -1.06
N GLU A 186 31.70 8.43 -1.37
CA GLU A 186 32.50 9.54 -0.79
C GLU A 186 32.51 9.61 0.75
N GLU A 187 31.41 9.21 1.43
CA GLU A 187 31.36 9.25 2.89
C GLU A 187 32.22 8.19 3.60
N ASN A 188 32.69 7.20 2.87
CA ASN A 188 33.42 6.07 3.49
C ASN A 188 34.95 6.31 3.59
N ASN A 189 35.47 7.51 3.27
CA ASN A 189 36.90 7.83 3.23
C ASN A 189 37.74 6.77 2.46
N ILE A 190 37.15 6.11 1.48
CA ILE A 190 37.82 5.13 0.65
C ILE A 190 38.62 5.92 -0.37
N SER A 191 39.94 5.89 -0.21
CA SER A 191 40.83 6.45 -1.24
C SER A 191 40.59 5.71 -2.55
N ILE A 192 40.12 6.44 -3.56
CA ILE A 192 39.82 5.93 -4.90
C ILE A 192 41.10 5.40 -5.60
N ASP A 193 42.27 5.61 -5.00
CA ASP A 193 43.58 5.25 -5.55
C ASP A 193 43.94 3.77 -5.45
N SER A 194 43.14 2.94 -4.76
CA SER A 194 43.38 1.49 -4.72
C SER A 194 42.37 0.73 -5.58
N PHE A 195 42.67 0.59 -6.87
CA PHE A 195 41.88 -0.21 -7.83
C PHE A 195 42.02 -1.73 -7.59
N ASP A 196 41.56 -2.18 -6.44
CA ASP A 196 41.35 -3.58 -6.22
C ASP A 196 39.97 -3.99 -6.76
N LYS A 197 39.97 -4.73 -7.90
CA LYS A 197 38.72 -5.22 -8.52
C LYS A 197 37.93 -6.16 -7.61
N GLU A 198 38.55 -6.75 -6.61
CA GLU A 198 37.91 -7.61 -5.62
C GLU A 198 37.25 -6.79 -4.49
N ASN A 199 37.62 -5.51 -4.33
CA ASN A 199 37.07 -4.67 -3.28
C ASN A 199 35.57 -4.34 -3.56
N PRO A 200 34.62 -4.71 -2.67
CA PRO A 200 33.21 -4.39 -2.82
C PRO A 200 32.91 -2.90 -3.03
N ALA A 201 33.74 -2.02 -2.45
CA ALA A 201 33.62 -0.57 -2.57
C ALA A 201 33.83 -0.03 -3.99
N ASN A 202 34.39 -0.83 -4.91
CA ASN A 202 34.57 -0.46 -6.30
C ASN A 202 33.49 -1.02 -7.24
N LYS A 203 32.47 -1.68 -6.69
CA LYS A 203 31.40 -2.31 -7.46
C LYS A 203 30.11 -1.52 -7.34
N TYR A 204 29.41 -1.43 -8.44
CA TYR A 204 28.09 -0.79 -8.53
C TYR A 204 27.06 -1.77 -9.05
N VAL A 205 25.84 -1.67 -8.56
CA VAL A 205 24.68 -2.38 -9.10
C VAL A 205 23.93 -1.41 -10.01
N CYS A 206 23.88 -1.71 -11.28
CA CYS A 206 23.14 -0.94 -12.26
C CYS A 206 21.82 -1.63 -12.57
N LYS A 207 20.72 -0.90 -12.52
CA LYS A 207 19.39 -1.42 -12.84
C LYS A 207 18.69 -0.49 -13.82
N ILE A 208 18.18 -1.04 -14.91
CA ILE A 208 17.32 -0.27 -15.81
C ILE A 208 16.00 0.02 -15.10
N LEU A 209 15.48 1.24 -15.22
CA LEU A 209 14.12 1.56 -14.78
C LEU A 209 13.13 0.80 -15.68
N GLY A 210 12.03 0.33 -15.15
CA GLY A 210 11.07 -0.49 -15.89
C GLY A 210 11.49 -1.95 -16.12
N GLY A 211 12.69 -2.39 -15.70
CA GLY A 211 13.10 -3.80 -15.73
C GLY A 211 12.56 -4.58 -14.54
N SER A 212 12.23 -5.86 -14.73
CA SER A 212 11.71 -6.75 -13.70
C SER A 212 12.35 -8.13 -13.74
N LEU A 213 12.07 -8.97 -12.75
CA LEU A 213 12.56 -10.36 -12.64
C LEU A 213 14.10 -10.48 -12.72
N GLY A 214 14.83 -9.42 -12.38
CA GLY A 214 16.29 -9.35 -12.48
C GLY A 214 16.83 -9.10 -13.90
N ILE A 215 15.95 -8.85 -14.88
CA ILE A 215 16.34 -8.44 -16.23
C ILE A 215 16.79 -6.98 -16.21
N GLY A 216 17.92 -6.67 -16.89
CA GLY A 216 18.48 -5.31 -16.89
C GLY A 216 19.16 -4.93 -15.57
N VAL A 217 19.55 -5.91 -14.76
CA VAL A 217 20.34 -5.72 -13.53
C VAL A 217 21.71 -6.35 -13.71
N PHE A 218 22.76 -5.56 -13.53
CA PHE A 218 24.15 -6.03 -13.66
C PHE A 218 25.06 -5.33 -12.66
N ILE A 219 26.22 -5.94 -12.42
CA ILE A 219 27.30 -5.35 -11.62
C ILE A 219 28.40 -4.90 -12.56
N CYS A 220 28.99 -3.75 -12.27
CA CYS A 220 30.19 -3.25 -12.93
C CYS A 220 31.12 -2.58 -11.91
N THR A 221 32.37 -2.42 -12.31
CA THR A 221 33.35 -1.63 -11.56
C THR A 221 33.31 -0.18 -12.05
N ARG A 222 33.99 0.73 -11.33
CA ARG A 222 34.09 2.13 -11.69
C ARG A 222 34.69 2.32 -13.08
N ASP A 223 35.67 1.51 -13.46
CA ASP A 223 36.35 1.58 -14.77
C ASP A 223 35.46 1.10 -15.92
N GLU A 224 34.49 0.23 -15.62
CA GLU A 224 33.64 -0.39 -16.63
C GLU A 224 32.34 0.38 -16.87
N ILE A 225 31.85 1.08 -15.84
CA ILE A 225 30.51 1.67 -15.84
C ILE A 225 30.26 2.64 -16.99
N GLU A 226 31.26 3.45 -17.34
CA GLU A 226 31.16 4.43 -18.43
C GLU A 226 30.93 3.75 -19.77
N SER A 227 31.78 2.78 -20.14
CA SER A 227 31.69 2.08 -21.42
C SER A 227 30.42 1.24 -21.54
N ILE A 228 29.97 0.64 -20.44
CA ILE A 228 28.74 -0.16 -20.40
C ILE A 228 27.53 0.76 -20.64
N LEU A 229 27.42 1.88 -19.91
CA LEU A 229 26.29 2.78 -20.04
C LEU A 229 26.29 3.49 -21.42
N GLN A 230 27.47 3.87 -21.96
CA GLN A 230 27.56 4.39 -23.33
C GLN A 230 27.02 3.39 -24.35
N THR A 231 27.36 2.10 -24.19
CA THR A 231 26.83 1.04 -25.04
C THR A 231 25.32 0.92 -24.91
N MET A 232 24.80 0.91 -23.69
CA MET A 232 23.34 0.83 -23.45
C MET A 232 22.59 2.02 -24.05
N PHE A 233 23.08 3.24 -23.86
CA PHE A 233 22.47 4.44 -24.45
C PHE A 233 22.61 4.53 -25.97
N SER A 234 23.55 3.78 -26.58
CA SER A 234 23.64 3.66 -28.03
C SER A 234 22.52 2.77 -28.59
N ILE A 235 22.05 1.80 -27.79
CA ILE A 235 20.95 0.88 -28.14
C ILE A 235 19.60 1.54 -27.86
N ASP A 236 19.44 2.10 -26.66
CA ASP A 236 18.23 2.84 -26.27
C ASP A 236 18.61 4.19 -25.66
N PRO A 237 18.51 5.28 -26.43
CA PRO A 237 18.81 6.61 -25.94
C PRO A 237 17.89 7.13 -24.83
N ASN A 238 16.72 6.52 -24.64
CA ASN A 238 15.73 6.91 -23.64
C ASN A 238 15.80 6.01 -22.39
N ALA A 239 16.71 5.04 -22.36
CA ALA A 239 16.90 4.22 -21.16
C ALA A 239 17.30 5.11 -19.97
N GLU A 240 16.87 4.73 -18.79
CA GLU A 240 17.23 5.35 -17.53
C GLU A 240 17.76 4.28 -16.58
N PHE A 241 18.80 4.59 -15.84
CA PHE A 241 19.46 3.65 -14.93
C PHE A 241 19.53 4.22 -13.53
N ILE A 242 19.09 3.43 -12.56
CA ILE A 242 19.47 3.64 -11.16
C ILE A 242 20.78 2.91 -10.90
N ILE A 243 21.78 3.64 -10.43
CA ILE A 243 23.07 3.09 -10.02
C ILE A 243 23.11 3.07 -8.52
N GLN A 244 23.43 1.91 -7.95
CA GLN A 244 23.41 1.70 -6.50
C GLN A 244 24.75 1.20 -5.98
N GLU A 245 25.02 1.50 -4.73
CA GLU A 245 26.09 0.90 -3.95
C GLU A 245 25.95 -0.64 -3.95
N PHE A 246 27.04 -1.34 -4.20
CA PHE A 246 27.06 -2.79 -4.03
C PHE A 246 27.26 -3.14 -2.56
N LYS A 247 26.38 -3.98 -2.02
CA LYS A 247 26.49 -4.54 -0.66
C LYS A 247 26.71 -6.04 -0.74
N GLU A 248 27.75 -6.53 -0.07
CA GLU A 248 27.94 -7.99 0.08
C GLU A 248 26.83 -8.59 0.94
N ASN A 249 26.29 -9.71 0.48
CA ASN A 249 25.19 -10.41 1.15
C ASN A 249 25.18 -11.89 0.83
N THR A 250 24.37 -12.66 1.56
CA THR A 250 24.18 -14.11 1.34
C THR A 250 22.88 -14.43 0.59
N GLY A 251 22.11 -13.43 0.25
CA GLY A 251 20.79 -13.50 -0.35
C GLY A 251 19.91 -12.39 0.19
N ASP A 252 18.63 -12.47 -0.06
CA ASP A 252 17.65 -11.51 0.45
C ASP A 252 16.47 -12.20 1.15
N ILE A 253 15.69 -11.41 1.85
CA ILE A 253 14.53 -11.85 2.62
C ILE A 253 13.30 -11.21 1.98
N ARG A 254 12.42 -12.02 1.39
CA ARG A 254 11.12 -11.59 0.89
C ARG A 254 10.10 -11.66 2.02
N VAL A 255 9.50 -10.53 2.34
CA VAL A 255 8.48 -10.41 3.38
C VAL A 255 7.17 -9.96 2.75
N HIS A 256 6.09 -10.71 2.96
CA HIS A 256 4.74 -10.31 2.57
C HIS A 256 4.04 -9.65 3.75
N LEU A 257 3.57 -8.43 3.54
CA LEU A 257 2.83 -7.67 4.54
C LEU A 257 1.47 -7.26 3.97
N LEU A 258 0.48 -7.23 4.85
CA LEU A 258 -0.88 -6.81 4.51
C LEU A 258 -1.38 -5.82 5.55
N SER A 259 -2.03 -4.77 5.07
CA SER A 259 -2.88 -3.89 5.86
C SER A 259 -4.26 -3.83 5.22
N VAL A 260 -5.23 -4.50 5.81
CA VAL A 260 -6.59 -4.52 5.24
C VAL A 260 -7.27 -3.15 5.42
N ASP A 261 -6.96 -2.46 6.50
CA ASP A 261 -7.50 -1.12 6.82
C ASP A 261 -6.66 0.03 6.25
N GLY A 262 -5.51 -0.27 5.64
CA GLY A 262 -4.58 0.74 5.14
C GLY A 262 -3.73 1.42 6.24
N MET A 263 -3.85 0.98 7.50
CA MET A 263 -3.17 1.57 8.65
C MET A 263 -2.33 0.57 9.43
N ASN A 264 -2.88 -0.61 9.68
CA ASN A 264 -2.27 -1.63 10.53
C ASN A 264 -1.69 -2.74 9.67
N TYR A 265 -0.37 -2.79 9.58
CA TYR A 265 0.34 -3.83 8.83
C TYR A 265 0.62 -5.05 9.68
N GLU A 266 0.49 -6.21 9.07
CA GLU A 266 0.94 -7.47 9.66
C GLU A 266 1.83 -8.23 8.67
N VAL A 267 2.84 -8.90 9.18
CA VAL A 267 3.67 -9.81 8.41
C VAL A 267 2.88 -11.11 8.20
N LEU A 268 2.55 -11.41 6.95
CA LEU A 268 1.84 -12.64 6.60
C LEU A 268 2.77 -13.85 6.50
N ALA A 269 3.91 -13.65 5.87
CA ALA A 269 4.91 -14.68 5.65
C ALA A 269 6.26 -14.07 5.28
N CYS A 270 7.33 -14.84 5.52
CA CYS A 270 8.70 -14.44 5.29
C CYS A 270 9.51 -15.62 4.80
N MET A 271 10.32 -15.42 3.73
CA MET A 271 11.25 -16.42 3.23
C MET A 271 12.60 -15.80 2.89
N LYS A 272 13.68 -16.51 3.12
CA LYS A 272 15.00 -16.17 2.61
C LYS A 272 15.17 -16.77 1.22
N ARG A 273 15.68 -15.98 0.30
CA ARG A 273 16.09 -16.42 -1.05
C ARG A 273 17.60 -16.46 -1.07
N ASN A 274 18.14 -17.65 -1.22
CA ASN A 274 19.58 -17.87 -1.16
C ASN A 274 20.25 -17.45 -2.47
N LYS A 275 21.42 -16.87 -2.36
CA LYS A 275 22.21 -16.45 -3.51
C LYS A 275 22.57 -17.63 -4.41
N ILE A 276 22.44 -17.46 -5.70
CA ILE A 276 22.83 -18.48 -6.69
C ILE A 276 24.35 -18.51 -6.75
N LYS A 277 24.93 -19.72 -6.74
CA LYS A 277 26.40 -19.87 -6.85
C LYS A 277 26.87 -19.27 -8.18
N GLY A 278 27.75 -18.27 -8.11
CA GLY A 278 28.29 -17.58 -9.28
C GLY A 278 27.43 -16.44 -9.82
N ASP A 279 26.29 -16.13 -9.18
CA ASP A 279 25.47 -14.96 -9.47
C ASP A 279 25.33 -14.11 -8.19
N PHE A 280 25.17 -12.83 -8.33
CA PHE A 280 24.89 -11.91 -7.21
C PHE A 280 23.39 -11.82 -6.89
N ARG A 281 22.53 -12.29 -7.79
CA ARG A 281 21.08 -12.27 -7.67
C ARG A 281 20.56 -13.46 -6.89
N SER A 282 19.42 -13.28 -6.25
CA SER A 282 18.69 -14.30 -5.47
C SER A 282 17.26 -14.54 -5.96
N ASN A 283 16.98 -14.21 -7.22
CA ASN A 283 15.65 -14.39 -7.80
C ASN A 283 15.29 -15.87 -7.96
N VAL A 284 14.14 -16.27 -7.42
CA VAL A 284 13.62 -17.65 -7.54
C VAL A 284 13.39 -18.04 -9.01
N SER A 285 12.97 -17.08 -9.85
CA SER A 285 12.82 -17.28 -11.30
C SER A 285 14.13 -17.64 -12.02
N LEU A 286 15.28 -17.37 -11.40
CA LEU A 286 16.60 -17.71 -11.89
C LEU A 286 17.18 -18.99 -11.25
N GLY A 287 16.41 -19.68 -10.40
CA GLY A 287 16.80 -20.93 -9.76
C GLY A 287 17.36 -20.79 -8.33
N ALA A 288 17.17 -19.67 -7.67
CA ALA A 288 17.52 -19.52 -6.26
C ALA A 288 16.69 -20.46 -5.39
N THR A 289 17.32 -21.05 -4.38
CA THR A 289 16.61 -21.82 -3.34
C THR A 289 16.01 -20.90 -2.30
N THR A 290 14.97 -21.37 -1.66
CA THR A 290 14.25 -20.62 -0.62
C THR A 290 14.21 -21.42 0.68
N ASP A 291 14.14 -20.72 1.80
CA ASP A 291 13.95 -21.28 3.13
C ASP A 291 13.01 -20.39 3.93
N MET A 292 12.21 -20.99 4.82
CA MET A 292 11.43 -20.24 5.81
C MET A 292 12.36 -19.36 6.65
N TYR A 293 11.97 -18.15 6.89
CA TYR A 293 12.77 -17.18 7.66
C TYR A 293 11.95 -16.53 8.77
N LYS A 294 12.61 -16.19 9.87
CA LYS A 294 12.02 -15.42 10.97
C LYS A 294 12.79 -14.11 11.13
N LEU A 295 12.11 -13.01 10.98
CA LEU A 295 12.68 -11.67 11.17
C LEU A 295 13.12 -11.48 12.64
N ASN A 296 14.25 -10.82 12.82
CA ASN A 296 14.60 -10.22 14.11
C ASN A 296 13.88 -8.86 14.27
N ASP A 297 13.96 -8.27 15.47
CA ASP A 297 13.22 -7.04 15.80
C ASP A 297 13.62 -5.86 14.89
N ALA A 298 14.90 -5.70 14.57
CA ALA A 298 15.38 -4.64 13.69
C ALA A 298 14.89 -4.82 12.25
N GLN A 299 14.91 -6.03 11.74
CA GLN A 299 14.39 -6.38 10.41
C GLN A 299 12.86 -6.16 10.37
N HIS A 300 12.16 -6.58 11.43
CA HIS A 300 10.72 -6.38 11.55
C HIS A 300 10.37 -4.88 11.52
N GLU A 301 11.09 -4.06 12.28
CA GLU A 301 10.87 -2.61 12.28
C GLU A 301 11.07 -1.99 10.89
N ILE A 302 12.15 -2.37 10.17
CA ILE A 302 12.45 -1.86 8.83
C ILE A 302 11.34 -2.23 7.83
N VAL A 303 10.89 -3.49 7.80
CA VAL A 303 9.86 -3.92 6.84
C VAL A 303 8.50 -3.30 7.15
N MET A 304 8.15 -3.12 8.43
CA MET A 304 6.93 -2.42 8.83
C MET A 304 6.95 -0.96 8.41
N LYS A 305 8.07 -0.25 8.63
CA LYS A 305 8.24 1.13 8.16
C LYS A 305 8.17 1.23 6.63
N THR A 306 8.76 0.27 5.92
CA THR A 306 8.74 0.20 4.45
C THR A 306 7.32 0.01 3.94
N ALA A 307 6.58 -0.94 4.49
CA ALA A 307 5.20 -1.20 4.12
C ALA A 307 4.33 0.05 4.37
N ALA A 308 4.49 0.67 5.52
CA ALA A 308 3.80 1.90 5.88
C ALA A 308 4.14 3.06 4.93
N ALA A 309 5.41 3.22 4.56
CA ALA A 309 5.84 4.25 3.62
C ALA A 309 5.30 4.02 2.21
N SER A 310 5.20 2.77 1.77
CA SER A 310 4.69 2.42 0.44
C SER A 310 3.21 2.76 0.24
N GLY A 311 2.42 2.80 1.32
CA GLY A 311 0.97 2.93 1.27
C GLY A 311 0.23 1.69 0.77
N CYS A 312 0.93 0.75 0.14
CA CYS A 312 0.34 -0.46 -0.43
C CYS A 312 -0.36 -1.31 0.64
N ARG A 313 -1.60 -1.68 0.41
CA ARG A 313 -2.30 -2.61 1.31
C ARG A 313 -1.66 -3.98 1.35
N TRP A 314 -1.31 -4.52 0.19
CA TRP A 314 -0.54 -5.75 0.10
C TRP A 314 0.79 -5.47 -0.58
N VAL A 315 1.88 -5.73 0.12
CA VAL A 315 3.23 -5.40 -0.34
C VAL A 315 4.20 -6.54 -0.04
N GLY A 316 5.09 -6.77 -0.99
CA GLY A 316 6.28 -7.61 -0.80
C GLY A 316 7.49 -6.73 -0.60
N VAL A 317 8.16 -6.83 0.53
CA VAL A 317 9.41 -6.10 0.82
C VAL A 317 10.59 -7.04 0.66
N ASP A 318 11.59 -6.62 -0.10
CA ASP A 318 12.86 -7.31 -0.26
C ASP A 318 13.92 -6.65 0.62
N LEU A 319 14.28 -7.34 1.68
CA LEU A 319 15.26 -6.90 2.66
C LEU A 319 16.56 -7.70 2.49
N MET A 320 17.68 -7.03 2.50
CA MET A 320 18.99 -7.66 2.42
C MET A 320 19.73 -7.53 3.76
N GLU A 321 20.25 -8.67 4.24
CA GLU A 321 21.18 -8.72 5.35
C GLU A 321 22.60 -8.63 4.78
N CYS A 322 23.30 -7.55 5.05
CA CYS A 322 24.62 -7.29 4.52
C CYS A 322 25.71 -7.97 5.35
N ALA A 323 26.86 -8.21 4.73
CA ALA A 323 28.00 -8.84 5.41
C ALA A 323 28.53 -8.01 6.60
N ASP A 324 28.31 -6.69 6.60
CA ASP A 324 28.64 -5.78 7.71
C ASP A 324 27.62 -5.83 8.87
N GLY A 325 26.61 -6.68 8.78
CA GLY A 325 25.52 -6.81 9.76
C GLY A 325 24.41 -5.78 9.62
N SER A 326 24.50 -4.85 8.67
CA SER A 326 23.42 -3.90 8.39
C SER A 326 22.29 -4.58 7.61
N ASN A 327 21.08 -4.02 7.73
CA ASN A 327 19.92 -4.45 6.97
C ASN A 327 19.44 -3.29 6.08
N VAL A 328 19.26 -3.56 4.79
CA VAL A 328 18.83 -2.55 3.82
C VAL A 328 17.68 -3.07 2.96
N VAL A 329 16.74 -2.20 2.62
CA VAL A 329 15.66 -2.51 1.69
C VAL A 329 16.20 -2.39 0.26
N ILE A 330 16.04 -3.45 -0.53
CA ILE A 330 16.43 -3.47 -1.94
C ILE A 330 15.33 -2.84 -2.80
N GLU A 331 14.10 -3.27 -2.57
CA GLU A 331 12.89 -2.83 -3.26
C GLU A 331 11.63 -3.25 -2.50
N TYR A 332 10.50 -2.72 -2.89
CA TYR A 332 9.20 -3.25 -2.52
C TYR A 332 8.30 -3.39 -3.75
N ASN A 333 7.36 -4.33 -3.69
CA ASN A 333 6.53 -4.73 -4.81
C ASN A 333 5.05 -4.64 -4.43
N SER A 334 4.27 -3.88 -5.20
CA SER A 334 2.82 -3.73 -5.03
C SER A 334 2.01 -4.95 -5.50
N SER A 335 2.63 -5.87 -6.21
CA SER A 335 2.05 -7.14 -6.66
C SER A 335 3.06 -8.28 -6.46
N PRO A 336 3.28 -8.70 -5.20
CA PRO A 336 4.35 -9.64 -4.88
C PRO A 336 4.05 -11.04 -5.42
N GLY A 337 5.07 -11.71 -5.96
CA GLY A 337 4.96 -13.09 -6.43
C GLY A 337 4.64 -14.07 -5.30
N VAL A 338 3.67 -14.94 -5.50
CA VAL A 338 3.14 -15.84 -4.47
C VAL A 338 3.68 -17.27 -4.53
N GLN A 339 4.24 -17.70 -5.67
CA GLN A 339 4.60 -19.12 -5.88
C GLN A 339 5.66 -19.60 -4.88
N GLY A 340 6.79 -18.88 -4.74
CA GLY A 340 7.86 -19.25 -3.84
C GLY A 340 7.42 -19.31 -2.39
N ILE A 341 6.77 -18.23 -1.94
CA ILE A 341 6.34 -18.13 -0.54
C ILE A 341 5.24 -19.15 -0.20
N SER A 342 4.29 -19.42 -1.12
CA SER A 342 3.25 -20.42 -0.91
C SER A 342 3.81 -21.83 -0.72
N LYS A 343 4.85 -22.18 -1.51
CA LYS A 343 5.57 -23.46 -1.35
C LYS A 343 6.23 -23.58 0.02
N GLU A 344 6.91 -22.53 0.46
CA GLU A 344 7.60 -22.52 1.75
C GLU A 344 6.64 -22.67 2.93
N ILE A 345 5.57 -21.89 2.94
CA ILE A 345 4.56 -21.94 4.03
C ILE A 345 3.58 -23.10 3.88
N LYS A 346 3.62 -23.85 2.78
CA LYS A 346 2.70 -24.94 2.44
C LYS A 346 1.21 -24.52 2.49
N LYS A 347 0.96 -23.32 2.08
CA LYS A 347 -0.40 -22.72 2.03
C LYS A 347 -0.44 -21.66 0.91
N ASN A 348 -1.54 -21.64 0.17
CA ASN A 348 -1.74 -20.62 -0.84
C ASN A 348 -1.77 -19.22 -0.20
N MET A 349 -0.90 -18.31 -0.64
CA MET A 349 -0.80 -16.96 -0.08
C MET A 349 -2.09 -16.16 -0.28
N PHE A 350 -2.79 -16.36 -1.40
CA PHE A 350 -4.10 -15.71 -1.60
C PHE A 350 -5.14 -16.16 -0.59
N ASP A 351 -5.09 -17.42 -0.13
CA ASP A 351 -5.99 -17.88 0.95
C ASP A 351 -5.78 -17.05 2.22
N ILE A 352 -4.53 -16.79 2.58
CA ILE A 352 -4.20 -15.99 3.76
C ILE A 352 -4.73 -14.56 3.59
N VAL A 353 -4.48 -13.95 2.43
CA VAL A 353 -4.94 -12.59 2.13
C VAL A 353 -6.47 -12.51 2.18
N PHE A 354 -7.17 -13.43 1.55
CA PHE A 354 -8.65 -13.43 1.54
C PHE A 354 -9.24 -13.77 2.91
N GLU A 355 -8.64 -14.68 3.68
CA GLU A 355 -9.06 -14.97 5.07
C GLU A 355 -8.96 -13.71 5.95
N LYS A 356 -7.91 -12.91 5.77
CA LYS A 356 -7.74 -11.64 6.50
C LYS A 356 -8.77 -10.60 6.08
N ILE A 357 -8.94 -10.40 4.77
CA ILE A 357 -9.97 -9.50 4.23
C ILE A 357 -11.36 -9.93 4.71
N ASP A 358 -11.69 -11.22 4.65
CA ASP A 358 -12.97 -11.75 5.10
C ASP A 358 -13.20 -11.58 6.60
N SER A 359 -12.17 -11.83 7.39
CA SER A 359 -12.24 -11.65 8.85
C SER A 359 -12.47 -10.18 9.20
N TYR A 360 -11.78 -9.28 8.49
CA TYR A 360 -11.97 -7.86 8.66
C TYR A 360 -13.39 -7.43 8.25
N ILE A 361 -13.85 -7.81 7.06
CA ILE A 361 -15.22 -7.54 6.61
C ILE A 361 -16.25 -8.08 7.61
N LYS A 362 -16.09 -9.31 8.12
CA LYS A 362 -17.00 -9.91 9.10
C LYS A 362 -17.00 -9.17 10.44
N LYS A 363 -15.82 -8.78 10.92
CA LYS A 363 -15.70 -8.00 12.16
C LYS A 363 -16.50 -6.70 12.07
N TYR A 364 -16.48 -6.06 10.91
CA TYR A 364 -17.15 -4.79 10.67
C TYR A 364 -18.50 -4.91 9.95
N ALA A 365 -18.87 -6.08 9.41
CA ALA A 365 -20.21 -6.33 8.84
C ALA A 365 -21.34 -6.27 9.88
N LYS A 366 -21.01 -6.47 11.15
CA LYS A 366 -21.95 -6.17 12.25
C LYS A 366 -22.41 -4.71 12.21
N TYR A 367 -21.55 -3.81 11.75
CA TYR A 367 -21.85 -2.39 11.59
C TYR A 367 -22.47 -2.06 10.23
N LYS A 368 -22.33 -2.94 9.22
CA LYS A 368 -22.94 -2.79 7.88
C LYS A 368 -24.31 -3.47 7.70
N GLY A 369 -24.73 -4.35 8.59
CA GLY A 369 -26.06 -5.00 8.55
C GLY A 369 -27.24 -4.03 8.50
N ALA A 370 -26.92 -2.74 8.65
CA ALA A 370 -27.84 -1.63 8.55
C ALA A 370 -27.92 -0.97 7.17
N GLY A 371 -26.98 -1.19 6.28
CA GLY A 371 -26.87 -0.41 5.04
C GLY A 371 -27.86 -0.74 3.93
N ASN A 372 -28.52 -1.91 3.97
CA ASN A 372 -29.39 -2.39 2.88
C ASN A 372 -30.87 -2.55 3.27
N ASN A 373 -31.23 -2.25 4.49
CA ASN A 373 -32.60 -2.40 4.93
C ASN A 373 -33.33 -1.06 4.97
N SER A 374 -34.65 -1.10 4.92
CA SER A 374 -35.53 0.07 4.84
C SER A 374 -35.16 1.19 5.83
N LEU A 375 -35.59 2.41 5.58
CA LEU A 375 -35.42 3.55 6.50
C LEU A 375 -35.80 3.24 7.97
N LYS A 376 -36.61 2.21 8.19
CA LYS A 376 -37.01 1.71 9.51
C LYS A 376 -35.91 0.92 10.20
N GLU A 377 -35.13 0.11 9.46
CA GLU A 377 -33.99 -0.64 9.96
C GLU A 377 -32.75 0.23 10.14
N LYS A 378 -32.57 1.25 9.28
CA LYS A 378 -31.57 2.31 9.51
C LYS A 378 -31.78 3.03 10.84
N ARG A 379 -33.05 3.30 11.22
CA ARG A 379 -33.38 3.86 12.54
C ARG A 379 -33.03 2.90 13.69
N ASN A 380 -33.20 1.59 13.51
CA ASN A 380 -32.90 0.61 14.55
C ASN A 380 -31.39 0.43 14.77
N CYS A 381 -30.58 0.48 13.73
CA CYS A 381 -29.14 0.47 13.86
C CYS A 381 -28.57 1.75 14.44
N TYR A 382 -29.15 2.88 14.08
CA TYR A 382 -28.85 4.18 14.71
C TYR A 382 -29.17 4.12 16.22
N THR A 383 -30.24 3.41 16.58
CA THR A 383 -30.67 3.25 17.98
C THR A 383 -29.76 2.27 18.75
N GLU A 384 -29.25 1.23 18.13
CA GLU A 384 -28.27 0.30 18.76
C GLU A 384 -26.90 0.98 18.93
N TYR A 385 -26.42 1.68 17.93
CA TYR A 385 -25.20 2.48 17.99
C TYR A 385 -25.29 3.55 19.09
N ASN A 386 -26.40 4.26 19.17
CA ASN A 386 -26.68 5.23 20.22
C ASN A 386 -26.81 4.61 21.61
N ARG A 387 -27.36 3.41 21.73
CA ARG A 387 -27.41 2.68 23.01
C ARG A 387 -26.05 2.32 23.53
N ASP A 388 -25.20 1.74 22.70
CA ASP A 388 -23.83 1.37 23.12
C ASP A 388 -23.02 2.59 23.57
N VAL A 389 -23.16 3.71 22.86
CA VAL A 389 -22.51 4.97 23.25
C VAL A 389 -23.15 5.57 24.50
N VAL A 390 -24.46 5.61 24.56
CA VAL A 390 -25.18 6.18 25.73
C VAL A 390 -24.95 5.33 26.97
N ASP A 391 -24.91 4.01 26.86
CA ASP A 391 -24.62 3.14 28.01
C ASP A 391 -23.15 3.26 28.46
N THR A 392 -22.24 3.47 27.52
CA THR A 392 -20.82 3.78 27.78
C THR A 392 -20.64 5.15 28.42
N LEU A 393 -21.35 6.16 27.92
CA LEU A 393 -21.24 7.55 28.37
C LEU A 393 -22.12 7.87 29.59
N ARG A 394 -23.08 7.02 29.95
CA ARG A 394 -24.07 7.31 31.04
C ARG A 394 -23.43 7.66 32.36
N LYS A 395 -22.27 7.12 32.69
CA LYS A 395 -21.59 7.41 33.96
C LYS A 395 -20.94 8.79 33.97
N GLU A 396 -20.50 9.27 32.82
CA GLU A 396 -19.70 10.50 32.70
C GLU A 396 -20.47 11.64 32.04
N TRP A 397 -21.59 11.35 31.34
CA TRP A 397 -22.34 12.34 30.55
C TRP A 397 -22.70 13.60 31.32
N TYR A 398 -23.24 13.46 32.51
CA TYR A 398 -23.66 14.60 33.33
C TYR A 398 -22.50 15.37 33.99
N SER A 399 -21.30 14.84 33.93
CA SER A 399 -20.08 15.50 34.39
C SER A 399 -19.36 16.28 33.28
N LEU A 400 -19.77 16.08 32.02
CA LEU A 400 -19.19 16.76 30.86
C LEU A 400 -19.77 18.18 30.72
N SER A 401 -18.95 19.12 30.23
CA SER A 401 -19.44 20.43 29.83
C SER A 401 -20.49 20.33 28.70
N ASP A 402 -21.35 21.33 28.59
CA ASP A 402 -22.35 21.40 27.51
C ASP A 402 -21.71 21.31 26.13
N THR A 403 -20.51 21.86 25.97
CA THR A 403 -19.78 21.82 24.69
C THR A 403 -19.32 20.41 24.35
N ARG A 404 -18.80 19.66 25.34
CA ARG A 404 -18.41 18.26 25.14
C ARG A 404 -19.59 17.39 24.80
N GLN A 405 -20.72 17.58 25.48
CA GLN A 405 -21.96 16.87 25.15
C GLN A 405 -22.37 17.11 23.70
N LYS A 406 -22.37 18.38 23.24
CA LYS A 406 -22.69 18.75 21.85
C LYS A 406 -21.69 18.17 20.83
N ILE A 407 -20.39 18.06 21.18
CA ILE A 407 -19.40 17.41 20.31
C ILE A 407 -19.78 15.95 20.08
N LEU A 408 -20.11 15.23 21.13
CA LEU A 408 -20.51 13.83 21.05
C LEU A 408 -21.85 13.64 20.33
N GLU A 409 -22.84 14.50 20.63
CA GLU A 409 -24.11 14.52 19.91
C GLU A 409 -23.91 14.76 18.40
N LYS A 410 -22.99 15.68 18.06
CA LYS A 410 -22.67 15.95 16.67
C LYS A 410 -22.00 14.76 15.97
N CYS A 411 -21.16 14.00 16.67
CA CYS A 411 -20.63 12.75 16.15
C CYS A 411 -21.74 11.72 15.90
N LEU A 412 -22.73 11.65 16.83
CA LEU A 412 -23.87 10.73 16.73
C LEU A 412 -24.85 11.12 15.60
N ASP A 413 -24.92 12.40 15.24
CA ASP A 413 -25.73 12.88 14.11
C ASP A 413 -25.16 12.43 12.75
N ILE A 414 -23.87 12.09 12.70
CA ILE A 414 -23.23 11.60 11.48
C ILE A 414 -23.61 10.13 11.29
N GLN A 415 -24.22 9.81 10.17
CA GLN A 415 -24.73 8.46 9.90
C GLN A 415 -23.58 7.43 9.93
N PRO A 416 -23.68 6.35 10.73
CA PRO A 416 -22.72 5.25 10.69
C PRO A 416 -22.56 4.67 9.29
N GLY A 417 -21.31 4.39 8.89
CA GLY A 417 -21.00 3.92 7.53
C GLY A 417 -21.15 5.00 6.46
N MET A 418 -21.21 6.28 6.84
CA MET A 418 -21.08 7.38 5.91
C MET A 418 -19.79 7.23 5.10
N TYR A 419 -19.84 7.61 3.84
CA TYR A 419 -18.76 7.41 2.89
C TYR A 419 -17.51 8.21 3.27
N TYR A 420 -16.39 7.51 3.36
CA TYR A 420 -15.07 8.13 3.47
C TYR A 420 -14.70 8.77 2.13
N GLU A 421 -14.46 10.06 2.13
CA GLU A 421 -13.98 10.80 0.96
C GLU A 421 -12.52 11.22 1.21
N PRO A 422 -11.54 10.68 0.48
CA PRO A 422 -10.16 11.13 0.58
C PRO A 422 -10.09 12.66 0.41
N HIS A 423 -9.50 13.32 1.40
CA HIS A 423 -9.47 14.79 1.48
C HIS A 423 -10.82 15.48 1.69
N GLY A 424 -11.88 14.74 2.00
CA GLY A 424 -13.19 15.28 2.36
C GLY A 424 -13.12 16.06 3.67
N LYS A 425 -13.50 17.36 3.67
CA LYS A 425 -13.28 18.26 4.81
C LYS A 425 -14.49 19.07 5.22
N ASP A 426 -15.51 19.11 4.41
CA ASP A 426 -16.50 20.17 4.52
C ASP A 426 -17.82 19.71 5.11
N SER A 427 -18.36 18.59 4.70
CA SER A 427 -19.63 18.11 5.24
C SER A 427 -19.82 16.58 5.08
N PRO A 428 -20.68 15.98 5.91
CA PRO A 428 -21.07 14.58 5.76
C PRO A 428 -21.70 14.23 4.42
N GLU A 429 -22.40 15.18 3.78
CA GLU A 429 -23.08 14.97 2.51
C GLU A 429 -22.11 14.76 1.35
N THR A 430 -20.94 15.39 1.41
CA THR A 430 -19.87 15.24 0.42
C THR A 430 -18.86 14.17 0.77
N GLY A 431 -18.98 13.57 1.96
CA GLY A 431 -18.00 12.64 2.54
C GLY A 431 -16.92 13.36 3.34
N LEU A 432 -16.42 12.67 4.34
CA LEU A 432 -15.34 13.16 5.20
C LEU A 432 -14.18 12.16 5.20
N ASP A 433 -12.96 12.63 5.43
CA ASP A 433 -11.87 11.77 5.89
C ASP A 433 -11.72 11.86 7.43
N CYS A 434 -10.78 11.13 8.01
CA CYS A 434 -10.59 11.11 9.45
C CYS A 434 -10.37 12.52 10.05
N SER A 435 -9.60 13.37 9.37
CA SER A 435 -9.37 14.75 9.82
C SER A 435 -10.53 15.69 9.46
N GLY A 436 -11.24 15.37 8.40
CA GLY A 436 -12.49 16.06 8.02
C GLY A 436 -13.58 15.87 9.06
N LEU A 437 -13.72 14.67 9.62
CA LEU A 437 -14.62 14.39 10.75
C LEU A 437 -14.32 15.33 11.92
N VAL A 438 -13.08 15.35 12.39
CA VAL A 438 -12.67 16.18 13.53
C VAL A 438 -12.93 17.66 13.22
N LYS A 439 -12.49 18.13 12.05
CA LYS A 439 -12.70 19.51 11.60
C LYS A 439 -14.19 19.87 11.55
N TYR A 440 -15.01 19.02 10.94
CA TYR A 440 -16.44 19.25 10.79
C TYR A 440 -17.13 19.36 12.14
N VAL A 441 -16.96 18.39 13.02
CA VAL A 441 -17.62 18.36 14.32
C VAL A 441 -17.27 19.60 15.15
N TYR A 442 -15.99 19.93 15.24
CA TYR A 442 -15.56 21.09 16.02
C TYR A 442 -16.00 22.43 15.42
N ARG A 443 -15.98 22.57 14.10
CA ARG A 443 -16.50 23.76 13.43
C ARG A 443 -17.98 23.99 13.73
N GLU A 444 -18.78 22.93 13.61
CA GLU A 444 -20.24 23.03 13.82
C GLU A 444 -20.61 23.31 15.28
N VAL A 445 -19.83 22.80 16.23
CA VAL A 445 -20.15 22.93 17.66
C VAL A 445 -19.53 24.18 18.28
N THR A 446 -18.29 24.47 17.95
CA THR A 446 -17.51 25.52 18.62
C THR A 446 -17.19 26.73 17.74
N GLY A 447 -17.46 26.64 16.44
CA GLY A 447 -17.01 27.63 15.46
C GLY A 447 -15.50 27.62 15.18
N LYS A 448 -14.72 26.78 15.89
CA LYS A 448 -13.26 26.69 15.70
C LYS A 448 -12.93 25.90 14.45
N ILE A 449 -12.06 26.43 13.60
CA ILE A 449 -11.62 25.79 12.37
C ILE A 449 -10.33 25.03 12.65
N LEU A 450 -10.46 23.75 12.87
CA LEU A 450 -9.34 22.86 13.02
C LEU A 450 -8.61 22.64 11.69
N PRO A 451 -7.28 22.48 11.68
CA PRO A 451 -6.54 22.20 10.46
C PRO A 451 -7.03 20.92 9.76
N SER A 452 -6.74 20.77 8.48
CA SER A 452 -7.32 19.74 7.60
C SER A 452 -6.35 18.63 7.19
N MET A 453 -5.28 18.37 7.96
CA MET A 453 -4.31 17.31 7.66
C MET A 453 -3.78 16.67 8.93
N CYS A 454 -3.99 15.38 9.12
CA CYS A 454 -3.55 14.65 10.32
C CYS A 454 -2.05 14.77 10.63
N ALA A 455 -1.18 14.72 9.64
CA ALA A 455 0.26 14.67 9.85
C ALA A 455 0.94 16.00 10.12
N LYS A 456 0.48 17.04 9.45
CA LYS A 456 1.01 18.41 9.69
C LYS A 456 0.35 19.08 10.88
N TYR A 457 -0.68 18.46 11.36
CA TYR A 457 -1.65 19.00 12.24
C TYR A 457 -1.06 19.37 13.58
N PHE A 458 -0.33 18.43 14.17
CA PHE A 458 0.09 18.54 15.53
C PHE A 458 1.58 18.84 15.69
N THR A 459 2.35 18.80 14.62
CA THR A 459 3.75 19.25 14.61
C THR A 459 3.90 20.75 14.33
N SER A 460 2.87 21.39 13.76
CA SER A 460 2.84 22.83 13.49
C SER A 460 2.03 23.64 14.51
N PHE A 461 1.43 22.97 15.50
CA PHE A 461 0.76 23.67 16.57
C PHE A 461 1.74 24.35 17.52
N LYS A 462 1.95 25.56 17.25
CA LYS A 462 2.32 26.51 18.28
C LYS A 462 0.99 27.08 18.69
N ASP A 463 0.44 26.65 19.83
CA ASP A 463 -0.17 27.57 20.55
C ASP A 463 -1.50 27.50 21.20
N ASP A 464 -2.12 28.49 21.39
CA ASP A 464 -3.18 28.96 22.26
C ASP A 464 -4.54 28.21 22.18
N GLU A 465 -4.76 27.40 21.13
CA GLU A 465 -6.06 26.73 20.91
C GLU A 465 -6.14 25.28 21.40
N TYR A 466 -5.00 24.63 21.63
CA TYR A 466 -4.93 23.22 22.03
C TYR A 466 -3.85 23.00 23.05
N GLU A 467 -3.99 21.92 23.81
CA GLU A 467 -2.95 21.37 24.66
C GLU A 467 -2.79 19.87 24.40
N GLN A 468 -1.57 19.38 24.45
CA GLN A 468 -1.31 17.95 24.46
C GLN A 468 -1.52 17.43 25.87
N ILE A 469 -2.25 16.32 25.99
CA ILE A 469 -2.59 15.70 27.27
C ILE A 469 -2.07 14.26 27.33
N ASP A 470 -1.96 13.72 28.53
CA ASP A 470 -1.65 12.31 28.74
C ASP A 470 -2.91 11.44 28.49
N LYS A 471 -2.69 10.17 28.08
CA LYS A 471 -3.79 9.21 27.87
C LYS A 471 -4.69 9.04 29.10
N LYS A 472 -4.12 9.15 30.29
CA LYS A 472 -4.86 9.05 31.58
C LYS A 472 -5.83 10.21 31.84
N ASP A 473 -5.61 11.34 31.18
CA ASP A 473 -6.37 12.58 31.36
C ASP A 473 -7.42 12.78 30.26
N LEU A 474 -7.64 11.76 29.40
CA LEU A 474 -8.62 11.80 28.33
C LEU A 474 -10.04 11.99 28.88
N LEU A 475 -10.75 12.93 28.30
CA LEU A 475 -12.18 13.15 28.49
C LEU A 475 -12.93 12.98 27.15
N PRO A 476 -14.18 12.49 27.15
CA PRO A 476 -14.98 12.43 25.95
C PRO A 476 -15.00 13.77 25.21
N GLY A 477 -14.80 13.73 23.90
CA GLY A 477 -14.61 14.92 23.07
C GLY A 477 -13.14 15.25 22.77
N ASP A 478 -12.16 14.69 23.47
CA ASP A 478 -10.75 14.92 23.16
C ASP A 478 -10.35 14.21 21.84
N ILE A 479 -9.24 14.64 21.26
CA ILE A 479 -8.78 14.17 19.95
C ILE A 479 -7.61 13.21 20.11
N GLY A 480 -7.71 12.02 19.52
CA GLY A 480 -6.62 11.06 19.39
C GLY A 480 -5.97 11.14 18.02
N VAL A 481 -4.64 11.01 17.98
CA VAL A 481 -3.87 11.03 16.75
C VAL A 481 -2.85 9.91 16.71
N LYS A 482 -2.80 9.22 15.59
CA LYS A 482 -1.71 8.34 15.20
C LYS A 482 -0.83 9.12 14.23
N ASN A 483 0.41 9.37 14.59
CA ASN A 483 1.38 10.09 13.77
C ASN A 483 2.66 9.26 13.68
N GLU A 484 2.68 8.24 12.86
CA GLU A 484 3.85 7.37 12.68
C GLU A 484 4.57 7.58 11.35
N SER A 485 3.88 8.14 10.38
CA SER A 485 4.47 8.50 9.08
C SER A 485 3.55 9.47 8.35
N THR A 486 4.03 10.12 7.30
CA THR A 486 3.21 11.05 6.50
C THR A 486 2.06 10.40 5.74
N ILE A 487 1.98 9.08 5.71
CA ILE A 487 0.99 8.31 4.95
C ILE A 487 0.00 7.58 5.87
N LEU A 488 0.39 7.27 7.11
CA LEU A 488 -0.42 6.47 8.04
C LEU A 488 -0.97 7.30 9.21
N ASN A 489 -1.32 8.54 8.93
CA ASN A 489 -1.87 9.39 9.96
C ASN A 489 -3.38 9.17 10.06
N HIS A 490 -3.82 8.98 11.28
CA HIS A 490 -5.23 8.81 11.61
C HIS A 490 -5.59 9.65 12.81
N CYS A 491 -6.83 10.11 12.86
CA CYS A 491 -7.35 10.79 14.04
C CYS A 491 -8.81 10.45 14.27
N GLY A 492 -9.25 10.62 15.52
CA GLY A 492 -10.60 10.38 15.95
C GLY A 492 -10.96 11.23 17.16
N ILE A 493 -12.23 11.22 17.53
CA ILE A 493 -12.77 11.92 18.71
C ILE A 493 -13.06 10.87 19.78
N TYR A 494 -12.50 11.06 20.97
CA TYR A 494 -12.70 10.14 22.08
C TYR A 494 -14.16 10.16 22.55
N ALA A 495 -14.74 8.98 22.68
CA ALA A 495 -16.12 8.79 23.08
C ALA A 495 -16.26 8.38 24.57
N GLY A 496 -15.16 8.04 25.23
CA GLY A 496 -15.17 7.40 26.55
C GLY A 496 -14.94 5.89 26.48
N ASP A 497 -14.59 5.25 27.58
CA ASP A 497 -14.41 3.81 27.72
C ASP A 497 -13.54 3.17 26.61
N ASN A 498 -12.41 3.82 26.28
CA ASN A 498 -11.49 3.44 25.19
C ASN A 498 -12.14 3.38 23.81
N LYS A 499 -13.31 4.00 23.59
CA LYS A 499 -13.96 4.07 22.30
C LYS A 499 -13.72 5.40 21.60
N TRP A 500 -13.72 5.37 20.25
CA TRP A 500 -13.40 6.50 19.41
C TRP A 500 -14.40 6.63 18.26
N PHE A 501 -14.88 7.82 18.03
CA PHE A 501 -15.52 8.17 16.77
C PHE A 501 -14.44 8.42 15.74
N GLU A 502 -14.44 7.65 14.66
CA GLU A 502 -13.47 7.76 13.58
C GLU A 502 -14.13 7.61 12.21
N GLU A 503 -13.53 8.24 11.22
CA GLU A 503 -13.88 8.09 9.83
C GLU A 503 -12.83 7.24 9.14
N ASN A 504 -13.22 6.06 8.71
CA ASN A 504 -12.32 5.05 8.17
C ASN A 504 -12.56 4.85 6.67
N ILE A 505 -11.49 4.79 5.88
CA ILE A 505 -11.55 4.64 4.41
C ILE A 505 -12.36 3.41 3.95
N MET A 506 -12.49 2.39 4.78
CA MET A 506 -13.17 1.15 4.42
C MET A 506 -14.64 1.13 4.82
N TYR A 507 -14.97 1.79 5.89
CA TYR A 507 -16.28 1.63 6.55
C TYR A 507 -16.97 2.95 6.82
N GLY A 508 -16.32 4.05 6.50
CA GLY A 508 -16.85 5.37 6.80
C GLY A 508 -16.89 5.63 8.31
N MET A 509 -17.87 6.40 8.74
CA MET A 509 -18.05 6.78 10.14
C MET A 509 -18.39 5.59 11.03
N GLN A 510 -17.64 5.43 12.12
CA GLN A 510 -17.85 4.34 13.08
C GLN A 510 -17.43 4.72 14.50
N LEU A 511 -17.87 3.88 15.45
CA LEU A 511 -17.39 3.89 16.83
C LEU A 511 -16.58 2.61 17.06
N THR A 512 -15.29 2.74 17.41
CA THR A 512 -14.35 1.61 17.50
C THR A 512 -13.59 1.58 18.80
N ASP A 513 -13.03 0.41 19.13
CA ASP A 513 -12.05 0.23 20.20
C ASP A 513 -10.62 0.51 19.70
N TYR A 514 -10.43 1.56 18.92
CA TYR A 514 -9.15 1.88 18.32
C TYR A 514 -8.14 2.30 19.40
N ASN A 515 -7.08 1.55 19.58
CA ASN A 515 -6.11 1.73 20.67
C ASN A 515 -4.71 2.11 20.20
N GLU A 516 -4.53 2.49 18.94
CA GLU A 516 -3.24 2.86 18.37
C GLU A 516 -2.96 4.37 18.33
N PHE A 517 -3.86 5.18 18.88
CA PHE A 517 -3.56 6.60 19.05
C PHE A 517 -2.43 6.78 20.09
N LYS A 518 -1.41 7.57 19.71
CA LYS A 518 -0.21 7.82 20.53
C LYS A 518 -0.15 9.23 21.10
N TYR A 519 -0.86 10.15 20.47
CA TYR A 519 -0.90 11.55 20.87
C TYR A 519 -2.33 11.96 21.13
N PHE A 520 -2.55 12.68 22.19
CA PHE A 520 -3.87 13.09 22.62
C PHE A 520 -3.90 14.61 22.81
N PHE A 521 -4.96 15.23 22.33
CA PHE A 521 -5.08 16.69 22.34
C PHE A 521 -6.45 17.11 22.83
N ARG A 522 -6.44 18.18 23.61
CA ARG A 522 -7.63 18.86 24.09
C ARG A 522 -7.74 20.24 23.48
N VAL A 523 -8.88 20.55 22.91
CA VAL A 523 -9.17 21.91 22.45
C VAL A 523 -9.47 22.78 23.67
N LYS A 524 -8.78 23.92 23.79
CA LYS A 524 -8.98 24.85 24.92
C LYS A 524 -10.37 25.49 24.84
N ASP A 525 -10.89 25.91 25.97
CA ASP A 525 -12.17 26.59 26.13
C ASP A 525 -13.42 25.77 25.74
N ILE A 526 -13.34 24.44 25.73
CA ILE A 526 -14.50 23.57 25.55
C ILE A 526 -15.11 23.11 26.90
N ASP A 527 -14.45 23.39 27.97
CA ASP A 527 -14.88 23.06 29.34
C ASP A 527 -15.41 24.28 30.13
N VAL A 528 -15.62 25.40 29.44
CA VAL A 528 -16.13 26.64 30.04
C VAL A 528 -17.65 26.72 29.93
#